data_9e9c712985e276f966dddfcff3eeb297
#
_entry.id   9e9c712985e276f966dddfcff3eeb297
#
_cell.length_a   1.000
_cell.length_b   1.000
_cell.length_c   1.000
_cell.angle_alpha   90.00
_cell.angle_beta   90.00
_cell.angle_gamma   90.00
#
_symmetry.space_group_name_H-M   'P 1'
#
loop_
_entity.id
_entity.type
_entity.pdbx_description
1 polymer ?
#
loop_
_entity_poly.entity_id
_entity_poly.type
_entity_poly.pdbx_seq_one_letter_code
_entity_poly.pdbx_strand_id
1 'polypeptide(L)'
;MTFKHFIATVALLVTAMLPPVSAARKSGTFTVGDKTFLLNGKPFVVKAAELHYPRIPRPYWEHRIKMCKALGMNTVCLYVFWNIHEQQEGKFDFTGNNDVAEFCRLAQRNGLYVIVRPGPYVCAEWEMGGLPWWLLKKKNIRLREPDPYFMERVKLFERKVGEQLASLTIQNGGPIIMVQVENEYGSYGENKAYVSAIRDIVRQSGFDKVTLFQCDWASNFEKNGLDDLVWTMNFGTGADIDQQFRRLGELRPNAPQMCSEFWSGWFDKWGARHETRPAKAMVEGIDEMLSKGISFSLYMTHGGTSFGHWAGANSPGFAPDVTSYDYDAPINEYGQATPKYWELRHTMEKYNDGGKLPAPPKAPMPVITIPKFVLTEYAPLGNG
;
A
#
# COMPACT_ATOMS: atom_id res chain seq x y z
N MET A 1 -25.63 55.93 -55.79
CA MET A 1 -26.05 55.12 -54.61
C MET A 1 -24.95 54.13 -54.30
N THR A 2 -24.14 54.45 -53.31
CA THR A 2 -22.95 53.69 -52.95
C THR A 2 -23.24 52.82 -51.69
N PHE A 3 -23.19 51.52 -51.86
CA PHE A 3 -23.32 50.55 -50.74
C PHE A 3 -21.97 50.44 -50.03
N LYS A 4 -21.91 50.85 -48.77
CA LYS A 4 -20.75 50.60 -47.85
C LYS A 4 -20.91 49.26 -47.16
N HIS A 5 -19.96 48.35 -47.39
CA HIS A 5 -19.87 47.08 -46.67
C HIS A 5 -19.20 47.34 -45.33
N PHE A 6 -19.88 46.95 -44.23
CA PHE A 6 -19.34 46.93 -42.89
C PHE A 6 -18.84 45.49 -42.61
N ILE A 7 -17.55 45.28 -42.56
CA ILE A 7 -16.95 44.02 -42.11
C ILE A 7 -16.68 44.17 -40.63
N ALA A 8 -17.47 43.47 -39.84
CA ALA A 8 -17.22 43.31 -38.37
C ALA A 8 -16.28 42.13 -38.15
N THR A 9 -15.05 42.42 -37.75
CA THR A 9 -14.06 41.40 -37.34
C THR A 9 -14.37 40.99 -35.89
N VAL A 10 -14.90 39.79 -35.69
CA VAL A 10 -15.03 39.20 -34.37
C VAL A 10 -13.71 38.53 -34.02
N ALA A 11 -12.94 39.15 -33.13
CA ALA A 11 -11.75 38.53 -32.54
C ALA A 11 -12.17 37.56 -31.43
N LEU A 12 -12.06 36.26 -31.70
CA LEU A 12 -12.25 35.21 -30.69
C LEU A 12 -11.01 35.15 -29.83
N LEU A 13 -11.07 35.69 -28.60
CA LEU A 13 -10.06 35.49 -27.58
C LEU A 13 -10.22 34.06 -27.03
N VAL A 14 -9.42 33.13 -27.55
CA VAL A 14 -9.24 31.82 -26.93
C VAL A 14 -8.25 31.99 -25.75
N THR A 15 -8.76 32.23 -24.56
CA THR A 15 -7.98 32.11 -23.32
C THR A 15 -7.70 30.62 -23.10
N ALA A 16 -6.52 30.16 -23.49
CA ALA A 16 -6.01 28.85 -23.07
C ALA A 16 -5.89 28.87 -21.55
N MET A 17 -6.84 28.24 -20.85
CA MET A 17 -6.69 27.91 -19.44
C MET A 17 -5.56 26.88 -19.34
N LEU A 18 -4.35 27.33 -19.08
CA LEU A 18 -3.26 26.47 -18.62
C LEU A 18 -3.72 25.86 -17.29
N PRO A 19 -3.61 24.53 -17.12
CA PRO A 19 -3.90 23.92 -15.81
C PRO A 19 -2.99 24.58 -14.77
N PRO A 20 -3.48 24.80 -13.53
CA PRO A 20 -2.65 25.39 -12.50
C PRO A 20 -1.40 24.53 -12.32
N VAL A 21 -0.23 25.11 -12.56
CA VAL A 21 1.06 24.52 -12.22
C VAL A 21 0.99 24.29 -10.70
N SER A 22 0.84 23.03 -10.30
CA SER A 22 0.91 22.66 -8.90
C SER A 22 2.24 23.16 -8.38
N ALA A 23 2.21 24.14 -7.47
CA ALA A 23 3.41 24.67 -6.85
C ALA A 23 4.17 23.47 -6.25
N ALA A 24 5.38 23.21 -6.74
CA ALA A 24 6.21 22.14 -6.22
C ALA A 24 6.32 22.32 -4.70
N ARG A 25 5.90 21.33 -3.93
CA ARG A 25 6.06 21.37 -2.47
C ARG A 25 7.54 21.55 -2.20
N LYS A 26 7.85 22.38 -1.20
CA LYS A 26 9.24 22.52 -0.73
C LYS A 26 9.75 21.14 -0.27
N SER A 27 11.00 20.84 -0.56
CA SER A 27 11.73 19.72 0.02
C SER A 27 11.45 19.62 1.52
N GLY A 28 11.12 18.41 1.98
CA GLY A 28 10.84 18.13 3.38
C GLY A 28 11.77 17.05 3.93
N THR A 29 11.63 16.77 5.22
CA THR A 29 12.38 15.69 5.89
C THR A 29 11.42 14.77 6.66
N PHE A 30 11.72 13.49 6.63
CA PHE A 30 11.11 12.50 7.52
C PHE A 30 12.22 11.65 8.11
N THR A 31 12.37 11.67 9.42
CA THR A 31 13.51 11.06 10.12
C THR A 31 13.06 10.37 11.41
N VAL A 32 13.95 9.58 11.98
CA VAL A 32 13.78 8.97 13.29
C VAL A 32 14.22 9.97 14.37
N GLY A 33 13.34 10.19 15.35
CA GLY A 33 13.64 10.93 16.58
C GLY A 33 13.70 10.00 17.80
N ASP A 34 13.68 10.58 18.99
CA ASP A 34 13.61 9.82 20.24
C ASP A 34 12.19 9.28 20.43
N LYS A 35 12.03 7.96 20.32
CA LYS A 35 10.76 7.20 20.43
C LYS A 35 9.64 7.67 19.49
N THR A 36 9.95 8.44 18.48
CA THR A 36 8.96 8.99 17.54
C THR A 36 9.56 9.20 16.16
N PHE A 37 8.71 9.34 15.15
CA PHE A 37 9.14 9.91 13.87
C PHE A 37 9.08 11.44 13.90
N LEU A 38 9.90 12.07 13.07
CA LEU A 38 9.94 13.52 12.90
C LEU A 38 9.63 13.88 11.45
N LEU A 39 8.57 14.66 11.26
CA LEU A 39 8.25 15.29 9.98
C LEU A 39 8.65 16.76 10.02
N ASN A 40 9.63 17.16 9.20
CA ASN A 40 10.20 18.51 9.22
C ASN A 40 10.65 18.94 10.64
N GLY A 41 11.25 18.00 11.37
CA GLY A 41 11.73 18.22 12.74
C GLY A 41 10.67 18.21 13.83
N LYS A 42 9.40 17.99 13.51
CA LYS A 42 8.30 17.90 14.48
C LYS A 42 7.84 16.47 14.69
N PRO A 43 7.47 16.06 15.91
CA PRO A 43 6.91 14.74 16.17
C PRO A 43 5.74 14.43 15.24
N PHE A 44 5.72 13.20 14.70
CA PHE A 44 4.72 12.76 13.75
C PHE A 44 4.35 11.29 13.97
N VAL A 45 3.08 11.04 14.26
CA VAL A 45 2.52 9.70 14.33
C VAL A 45 1.95 9.33 12.98
N VAL A 46 2.49 8.28 12.36
CA VAL A 46 2.00 7.77 11.07
C VAL A 46 0.68 7.04 11.30
N LYS A 47 -0.37 7.51 10.63
CA LYS A 47 -1.70 6.89 10.57
C LYS A 47 -1.94 6.49 9.12
N ALA A 48 -1.43 5.30 8.75
CA ALA A 48 -1.43 4.87 7.36
C ALA A 48 -2.62 3.96 7.02
N ALA A 49 -3.09 4.12 5.79
CA ALA A 49 -4.09 3.27 5.15
C ALA A 49 -3.43 2.43 4.07
N GLU A 50 -3.45 1.10 4.21
CA GLU A 50 -2.97 0.21 3.15
C GLU A 50 -3.99 0.12 2.02
N LEU A 51 -3.56 0.49 0.80
CA LEU A 51 -4.30 0.42 -0.46
C LEU A 51 -3.41 -0.17 -1.55
N HIS A 52 -3.92 -1.12 -2.31
CA HIS A 52 -3.19 -1.72 -3.43
C HIS A 52 -3.76 -1.20 -4.76
N TYR A 53 -3.05 -0.28 -5.43
CA TYR A 53 -3.52 0.35 -6.67
C TYR A 53 -3.93 -0.64 -7.77
N PRO A 54 -3.29 -1.81 -7.96
CA PRO A 54 -3.72 -2.77 -8.97
C PRO A 54 -5.07 -3.45 -8.65
N ARG A 55 -5.46 -3.46 -7.37
CA ARG A 55 -6.73 -4.01 -6.90
C ARG A 55 -7.90 -3.02 -6.99
N ILE A 56 -7.63 -1.81 -7.49
CA ILE A 56 -8.61 -0.72 -7.60
C ILE A 56 -8.57 -0.22 -9.04
N PRO A 57 -9.68 -0.22 -9.81
CA PRO A 57 -9.69 0.39 -11.12
C PRO A 57 -9.30 1.87 -11.05
N ARG A 58 -8.41 2.32 -11.93
CA ARG A 58 -7.80 3.67 -11.91
C ARG A 58 -8.82 4.82 -11.71
N PRO A 59 -10.01 4.82 -12.34
CA PRO A 59 -10.99 5.89 -12.14
C PRO A 59 -11.47 6.05 -10.70
N TYR A 60 -11.26 5.03 -9.85
CA TYR A 60 -11.69 5.03 -8.45
C TYR A 60 -10.58 5.26 -7.44
N TRP A 61 -9.31 5.41 -7.88
CA TRP A 61 -8.18 5.64 -6.98
C TRP A 61 -8.38 6.85 -6.08
N GLU A 62 -8.75 7.98 -6.67
CA GLU A 62 -8.93 9.22 -5.90
C GLU A 62 -10.08 9.11 -4.89
N HIS A 63 -11.15 8.40 -5.24
CA HIS A 63 -12.25 8.12 -4.30
C HIS A 63 -11.75 7.36 -3.08
N ARG A 64 -10.98 6.28 -3.26
CA ARG A 64 -10.44 5.48 -2.15
C ARG A 64 -9.47 6.29 -1.28
N ILE A 65 -8.63 7.10 -1.88
CA ILE A 65 -7.72 8.01 -1.19
C ILE A 65 -8.49 9.04 -0.35
N LYS A 66 -9.55 9.63 -0.91
CA LYS A 66 -10.43 10.56 -0.17
C LYS A 66 -11.18 9.88 0.98
N MET A 67 -11.60 8.63 0.81
CA MET A 67 -12.19 7.83 1.89
C MET A 67 -11.20 7.65 3.04
N CYS A 68 -9.93 7.35 2.76
CA CYS A 68 -8.88 7.24 3.77
C CYS A 68 -8.62 8.58 4.47
N LYS A 69 -8.57 9.68 3.72
CA LYS A 69 -8.46 11.04 4.29
C LYS A 69 -9.62 11.36 5.23
N ALA A 70 -10.84 11.04 4.80
CA ALA A 70 -12.03 11.24 5.63
C ALA A 70 -12.08 10.33 6.85
N LEU A 71 -11.39 9.19 6.84
CA LEU A 71 -11.23 8.30 7.99
C LEU A 71 -10.24 8.86 9.03
N GLY A 72 -9.47 9.91 8.70
CA GLY A 72 -8.48 10.51 9.59
C GLY A 72 -7.04 10.00 9.36
N MET A 73 -6.81 9.27 8.28
CA MET A 73 -5.46 8.85 7.91
C MET A 73 -4.64 10.04 7.38
N ASN A 74 -3.34 10.02 7.62
CA ASN A 74 -2.40 11.02 7.12
C ASN A 74 -1.42 10.46 6.07
N THR A 75 -1.45 9.16 5.87
CA THR A 75 -0.53 8.44 4.99
C THR A 75 -1.28 7.33 4.24
N VAL A 76 -0.88 7.05 3.01
CA VAL A 76 -1.27 5.84 2.26
C VAL A 76 -0.07 4.91 2.22
N CYS A 77 -0.27 3.62 2.46
CA CYS A 77 0.73 2.58 2.30
C CYS A 77 0.38 1.71 1.09
N LEU A 78 1.35 1.28 0.32
CA LEU A 78 1.13 0.47 -0.88
C LEU A 78 2.29 -0.48 -1.17
N TYR A 79 1.97 -1.66 -1.72
CA TYR A 79 2.94 -2.53 -2.36
C TYR A 79 3.17 -2.17 -3.83
N VAL A 80 4.38 -2.46 -4.34
CA VAL A 80 4.67 -2.49 -5.78
C VAL A 80 4.83 -3.95 -6.19
N PHE A 81 3.91 -4.46 -6.99
CA PHE A 81 3.87 -5.86 -7.37
C PHE A 81 4.72 -6.09 -8.61
N TRP A 82 5.87 -6.71 -8.47
CA TRP A 82 6.81 -6.89 -9.58
C TRP A 82 6.18 -7.56 -10.80
N ASN A 83 5.43 -8.65 -10.60
CA ASN A 83 4.87 -9.44 -11.69
C ASN A 83 3.81 -8.71 -12.54
N ILE A 84 3.13 -7.70 -12.02
CA ILE A 84 2.21 -6.89 -12.83
C ILE A 84 2.94 -5.86 -13.70
N HIS A 85 4.10 -5.41 -13.24
CA HIS A 85 4.93 -4.45 -13.97
C HIS A 85 5.85 -5.09 -14.99
N GLU A 86 6.24 -6.36 -14.80
CA GLU A 86 7.11 -7.12 -15.68
C GLU A 86 6.51 -8.50 -15.98
N GLN A 87 5.37 -8.53 -16.68
CA GLN A 87 4.69 -9.78 -17.06
C GLN A 87 5.50 -10.63 -18.03
N GLN A 88 6.38 -10.01 -18.80
CA GLN A 88 7.36 -10.66 -19.66
C GLN A 88 8.75 -10.12 -19.31
N GLU A 89 9.72 -11.01 -19.19
CA GLU A 89 11.09 -10.64 -18.84
C GLU A 89 11.62 -9.50 -19.71
N GLY A 90 12.10 -8.43 -19.08
CA GLY A 90 12.63 -7.24 -19.72
C GLY A 90 11.60 -6.25 -20.26
N LYS A 91 10.29 -6.53 -20.17
CA LYS A 91 9.23 -5.64 -20.62
C LYS A 91 8.47 -5.07 -19.44
N PHE A 92 8.73 -3.81 -19.15
CA PHE A 92 8.12 -3.10 -18.04
C PHE A 92 6.93 -2.24 -18.46
N ASP A 93 5.86 -2.25 -17.66
CA ASP A 93 4.68 -1.41 -17.83
C ASP A 93 4.34 -0.68 -16.53
N PHE A 94 4.39 0.65 -16.58
CA PHE A 94 3.97 1.56 -15.51
C PHE A 94 2.87 2.51 -16.00
N THR A 95 2.02 2.05 -16.90
CA THR A 95 0.94 2.85 -17.50
C THR A 95 -0.44 2.40 -17.04
N GLY A 96 -1.47 3.21 -17.31
CA GLY A 96 -2.85 2.84 -17.01
C GLY A 96 -3.06 2.50 -15.53
N ASN A 97 -3.55 1.30 -15.25
CA ASN A 97 -3.77 0.81 -13.88
C ASN A 97 -2.46 0.45 -13.15
N ASN A 98 -1.32 0.42 -13.87
CA ASN A 98 0.01 0.16 -13.32
C ASN A 98 0.79 1.46 -13.02
N ASP A 99 0.20 2.65 -13.19
CA ASP A 99 0.85 3.94 -12.96
C ASP A 99 0.95 4.26 -11.47
N VAL A 100 1.87 3.58 -10.78
CA VAL A 100 2.12 3.76 -9.35
C VAL A 100 2.55 5.17 -9.00
N ALA A 101 3.26 5.86 -9.90
CA ALA A 101 3.68 7.24 -9.68
C ALA A 101 2.47 8.19 -9.62
N GLU A 102 1.50 8.00 -10.51
CA GLU A 102 0.25 8.79 -10.47
C GLU A 102 -0.58 8.49 -9.22
N PHE A 103 -0.60 7.24 -8.76
CA PHE A 103 -1.25 6.89 -7.49
C PHE A 103 -0.62 7.65 -6.31
N CYS A 104 0.70 7.73 -6.25
CA CYS A 104 1.42 8.52 -5.24
C CYS A 104 1.12 10.03 -5.36
N ARG A 105 1.07 10.57 -6.59
CA ARG A 105 0.71 12.00 -6.82
C ARG A 105 -0.74 12.29 -6.41
N LEU A 106 -1.67 11.36 -6.63
CA LEU A 106 -3.05 11.47 -6.15
C LEU A 106 -3.12 11.56 -4.63
N ALA A 107 -2.37 10.71 -3.93
CA ALA A 107 -2.26 10.80 -2.47
C ALA A 107 -1.74 12.17 -2.04
N GLN A 108 -0.68 12.68 -2.68
CA GLN A 108 -0.11 14.00 -2.41
C GLN A 108 -1.11 15.14 -2.64
N ARG A 109 -1.85 15.13 -3.76
CA ARG A 109 -2.87 16.15 -4.06
C ARG A 109 -3.99 16.17 -3.02
N ASN A 110 -4.28 15.03 -2.40
CA ASN A 110 -5.25 14.91 -1.31
C ASN A 110 -4.64 15.13 0.08
N GLY A 111 -3.39 15.58 0.16
CA GLY A 111 -2.72 15.94 1.41
C GLY A 111 -2.28 14.75 2.26
N LEU A 112 -2.07 13.58 1.64
CA LEU A 112 -1.56 12.38 2.29
C LEU A 112 -0.09 12.14 1.91
N TYR A 113 0.67 11.61 2.86
CA TYR A 113 2.00 11.04 2.63
C TYR A 113 1.87 9.61 2.08
N VAL A 114 3.01 9.03 1.68
CA VAL A 114 3.04 7.68 1.10
C VAL A 114 4.17 6.86 1.73
N ILE A 115 3.87 5.60 2.01
CA ILE A 115 4.84 4.55 2.32
C ILE A 115 4.83 3.58 1.14
N VAL A 116 6.01 3.28 0.59
CA VAL A 116 6.17 2.37 -0.54
C VAL A 116 6.83 1.08 -0.07
N ARG A 117 6.28 -0.06 -0.49
CA ARG A 117 6.75 -1.40 -0.15
C ARG A 117 7.07 -2.16 -1.44
N PRO A 118 8.28 -1.96 -2.02
CA PRO A 118 8.60 -2.49 -3.35
C PRO A 118 8.94 -4.00 -3.38
N GLY A 119 9.18 -4.60 -2.25
CA GLY A 119 9.50 -6.01 -2.15
C GLY A 119 11.00 -6.33 -2.18
N PRO A 120 11.46 -7.25 -3.06
CA PRO A 120 10.85 -7.82 -4.29
C PRO A 120 9.68 -8.79 -4.08
N TYR A 121 9.60 -9.45 -2.92
CA TYR A 121 8.47 -10.27 -2.50
C TYR A 121 7.54 -9.43 -1.61
N VAL A 122 6.25 -9.47 -1.85
CA VAL A 122 5.26 -8.65 -1.15
C VAL A 122 4.17 -9.45 -0.45
N CYS A 123 4.12 -10.77 -0.60
CA CYS A 123 3.08 -11.63 -0.06
C CYS A 123 1.68 -11.26 -0.58
N ALA A 124 0.87 -10.63 0.24
CA ALA A 124 -0.40 -9.96 -0.08
C ALA A 124 -1.47 -10.87 -0.68
N GLU A 125 -1.39 -12.19 -0.53
CA GLU A 125 -2.27 -13.16 -1.19
C GLU A 125 -2.42 -12.86 -2.69
N TRP A 126 -1.32 -12.38 -3.26
CA TRP A 126 -1.15 -12.09 -4.68
C TRP A 126 -0.34 -13.19 -5.35
N GLU A 127 -0.58 -13.42 -6.64
CA GLU A 127 0.11 -14.46 -7.41
C GLU A 127 1.62 -14.45 -7.19
N MET A 128 2.19 -15.59 -6.77
CA MET A 128 3.59 -15.78 -6.38
C MET A 128 4.15 -14.72 -5.39
N GLY A 129 3.28 -14.10 -4.57
CA GLY A 129 3.70 -13.03 -3.67
C GLY A 129 4.31 -11.82 -4.40
N GLY A 130 3.89 -11.58 -5.64
CA GLY A 130 4.36 -10.51 -6.49
C GLY A 130 5.58 -10.85 -7.36
N LEU A 131 6.21 -12.01 -7.19
CA LEU A 131 7.35 -12.42 -8.01
C LEU A 131 6.89 -12.87 -9.41
N PRO A 132 7.60 -12.51 -10.49
CA PRO A 132 7.21 -12.92 -11.83
C PRO A 132 7.38 -14.43 -12.08
N TRP A 133 6.38 -15.04 -12.67
CA TRP A 133 6.37 -16.47 -13.02
C TRP A 133 7.53 -16.90 -13.92
N TRP A 134 8.00 -16.02 -14.81
CA TRP A 134 9.07 -16.32 -15.75
C TRP A 134 10.43 -16.55 -15.07
N LEU A 135 10.60 -16.13 -13.80
CA LEU A 135 11.78 -16.49 -13.00
C LEU A 135 11.93 -18.01 -12.89
N LEU A 136 10.81 -18.75 -12.81
CA LEU A 136 10.81 -20.21 -12.70
C LEU A 136 11.30 -20.94 -13.97
N LYS A 137 11.44 -20.24 -15.09
CA LYS A 137 12.10 -20.81 -16.29
C LYS A 137 13.58 -21.07 -16.07
N LYS A 138 14.21 -20.37 -15.14
CA LYS A 138 15.60 -20.58 -14.79
C LYS A 138 15.73 -21.84 -13.93
N LYS A 139 16.33 -22.87 -14.48
CA LYS A 139 16.58 -24.14 -13.77
C LYS A 139 17.37 -23.87 -12.48
N ASN A 140 16.93 -24.47 -11.37
CA ASN A 140 17.57 -24.38 -10.06
C ASN A 140 17.64 -22.95 -9.48
N ILE A 141 16.78 -22.02 -9.90
CA ILE A 141 16.69 -20.71 -9.29
C ILE A 141 16.33 -20.84 -7.80
N ARG A 142 16.94 -20.00 -6.97
CA ARG A 142 16.58 -19.83 -5.56
C ARG A 142 16.01 -18.44 -5.35
N LEU A 143 14.70 -18.40 -5.14
CA LEU A 143 13.96 -17.15 -4.89
C LEU A 143 14.22 -16.68 -3.45
N ARG A 144 14.25 -15.36 -3.24
CA ARG A 144 14.51 -14.72 -1.94
C ARG A 144 15.82 -15.22 -1.29
N GLU A 145 16.81 -15.46 -2.11
CA GLU A 145 18.15 -15.92 -1.75
C GLU A 145 19.20 -15.18 -2.60
N PRO A 146 20.49 -15.19 -2.23
CA PRO A 146 21.53 -14.54 -3.02
C PRO A 146 21.89 -15.35 -4.28
N ASP A 147 20.87 -15.76 -5.02
CA ASP A 147 21.03 -16.38 -6.35
C ASP A 147 21.43 -15.29 -7.36
N PRO A 148 22.51 -15.48 -8.13
CA PRO A 148 23.02 -14.43 -9.02
C PRO A 148 22.02 -13.92 -10.04
N TYR A 149 21.24 -14.84 -10.65
CA TYR A 149 20.23 -14.45 -11.64
C TYR A 149 19.05 -13.73 -10.96
N PHE A 150 18.54 -14.26 -9.85
CA PHE A 150 17.47 -13.62 -9.10
C PHE A 150 17.86 -12.19 -8.67
N MET A 151 19.05 -12.02 -8.10
CA MET A 151 19.53 -10.71 -7.62
C MET A 151 19.77 -9.72 -8.77
N GLU A 152 20.21 -10.19 -9.94
CA GLU A 152 20.33 -9.34 -11.15
C GLU A 152 18.95 -8.81 -11.58
N ARG A 153 17.94 -9.69 -11.60
CA ARG A 153 16.57 -9.32 -11.98
C ARG A 153 15.93 -8.38 -10.95
N VAL A 154 16.12 -8.65 -9.66
CA VAL A 154 15.69 -7.75 -8.57
C VAL A 154 16.32 -6.36 -8.74
N LYS A 155 17.62 -6.28 -8.97
CA LYS A 155 18.31 -5.00 -9.19
C LYS A 155 17.73 -4.23 -10.38
N LEU A 156 17.37 -4.91 -11.46
CA LEU A 156 16.74 -4.27 -12.61
C LEU A 156 15.35 -3.76 -12.27
N PHE A 157 14.53 -4.58 -11.61
CA PHE A 157 13.18 -4.19 -11.19
C PHE A 157 13.21 -2.99 -10.24
N GLU A 158 13.99 -3.04 -9.17
CA GLU A 158 14.10 -1.95 -8.20
C GLU A 158 14.59 -0.64 -8.85
N ARG A 159 15.52 -0.72 -9.80
CA ARG A 159 15.92 0.44 -10.59
C ARG A 159 14.75 1.02 -11.38
N LYS A 160 13.91 0.16 -11.99
CA LYS A 160 12.71 0.60 -12.72
C LYS A 160 11.67 1.23 -11.80
N VAL A 161 11.50 0.72 -10.59
CA VAL A 161 10.68 1.37 -9.54
C VAL A 161 11.27 2.73 -9.16
N GLY A 162 12.57 2.81 -8.96
CA GLY A 162 13.28 4.07 -8.68
C GLY A 162 13.11 5.12 -9.79
N GLU A 163 13.18 4.71 -11.08
CA GLU A 163 12.92 5.60 -12.22
C GLU A 163 11.51 6.23 -12.14
N GLN A 164 10.53 5.56 -11.54
CA GLN A 164 9.16 6.08 -11.36
C GLN A 164 9.00 6.91 -10.09
N LEU A 165 9.63 6.53 -8.98
CA LEU A 165 9.27 6.99 -7.65
C LEU A 165 10.34 7.83 -6.94
N ALA A 166 11.62 7.76 -7.32
CA ALA A 166 12.69 8.47 -6.59
C ALA A 166 12.48 9.99 -6.57
N SER A 167 11.94 10.58 -7.64
CA SER A 167 11.59 12.00 -7.70
C SER A 167 10.42 12.39 -6.80
N LEU A 168 9.67 11.41 -6.30
CA LEU A 168 8.51 11.61 -5.42
C LEU A 168 8.82 11.39 -3.93
N THR A 169 10.09 11.22 -3.56
CA THR A 169 10.49 11.20 -2.15
C THR A 169 10.32 12.56 -1.50
N ILE A 170 10.13 12.59 -0.18
CA ILE A 170 9.89 13.83 0.55
C ILE A 170 11.02 14.83 0.41
N GLN A 171 12.26 14.37 0.29
CA GLN A 171 13.44 15.21 0.06
C GLN A 171 13.38 15.93 -1.29
N ASN A 172 12.67 15.38 -2.25
CA ASN A 172 12.43 15.96 -3.58
C ASN A 172 11.08 16.70 -3.68
N GLY A 173 10.39 16.93 -2.53
CA GLY A 173 9.10 17.60 -2.48
C GLY A 173 7.89 16.69 -2.76
N GLY A 174 8.10 15.39 -2.90
CA GLY A 174 7.05 14.38 -3.08
C GLY A 174 6.44 13.91 -1.76
N PRO A 175 5.49 12.95 -1.82
CA PRO A 175 4.78 12.46 -0.65
C PRO A 175 5.47 11.26 0.04
N ILE A 176 6.47 10.61 -0.59
CA ILE A 176 7.04 9.35 -0.09
C ILE A 176 7.94 9.64 1.11
N ILE A 177 7.56 9.11 2.28
CA ILE A 177 8.25 9.31 3.56
C ILE A 177 9.05 8.10 4.01
N MET A 178 8.64 6.89 3.65
CA MET A 178 9.31 5.63 4.01
C MET A 178 9.29 4.65 2.84
N VAL A 179 10.32 3.81 2.76
CA VAL A 179 10.40 2.69 1.80
C VAL A 179 10.82 1.42 2.53
N GLN A 180 10.09 0.33 2.28
CA GLN A 180 10.35 -0.97 2.90
C GLN A 180 11.44 -1.73 2.13
N VAL A 181 12.22 -2.52 2.88
CA VAL A 181 13.21 -3.47 2.37
C VAL A 181 12.70 -4.88 2.63
N GLU A 182 12.46 -5.65 1.57
CA GLU A 182 11.89 -6.99 1.63
C GLU A 182 10.49 -7.03 2.29
N ASN A 183 9.97 -8.19 2.66
CA ASN A 183 8.73 -8.33 3.42
C ASN A 183 8.76 -9.59 4.29
N GLU A 184 8.66 -9.42 5.61
CA GLU A 184 8.58 -10.52 6.59
C GLU A 184 9.61 -11.63 6.34
N TYR A 185 10.85 -11.25 5.99
CA TYR A 185 11.85 -12.22 5.58
C TYR A 185 12.24 -13.21 6.69
N GLY A 186 12.16 -12.82 7.95
CA GLY A 186 12.39 -13.69 9.09
C GLY A 186 11.39 -14.85 9.22
N SER A 187 10.22 -14.73 8.57
CA SER A 187 9.25 -15.82 8.43
C SER A 187 9.59 -16.78 7.29
N TYR A 188 10.50 -16.40 6.38
CA TYR A 188 10.93 -17.20 5.24
C TYR A 188 12.34 -17.76 5.39
N GLY A 189 13.29 -16.97 5.86
CA GLY A 189 14.70 -17.36 5.95
C GLY A 189 15.49 -16.54 6.95
N GLU A 190 16.80 -16.82 7.05
CA GLU A 190 17.71 -16.19 8.01
C GLU A 190 18.97 -15.62 7.34
N ASN A 191 18.95 -15.39 6.03
CA ASN A 191 20.09 -14.89 5.29
C ASN A 191 20.21 -13.35 5.36
N LYS A 192 20.86 -12.85 6.39
CA LYS A 192 21.06 -11.42 6.62
C LYS A 192 21.85 -10.74 5.49
N ALA A 193 22.75 -11.48 4.80
CA ALA A 193 23.48 -10.94 3.65
C ALA A 193 22.56 -10.67 2.46
N TYR A 194 21.57 -11.54 2.22
CA TYR A 194 20.52 -11.29 1.23
C TYR A 194 19.74 -10.00 1.51
N VAL A 195 19.24 -9.85 2.73
CA VAL A 195 18.47 -8.65 3.11
C VAL A 195 19.33 -7.39 3.00
N SER A 196 20.61 -7.46 3.38
CA SER A 196 21.56 -6.36 3.20
C SER A 196 21.74 -5.99 1.72
N ALA A 197 21.81 -6.99 0.83
CA ALA A 197 21.91 -6.74 -0.61
C ALA A 197 20.62 -6.08 -1.16
N ILE A 198 19.44 -6.50 -0.71
CA ILE A 198 18.18 -5.84 -1.09
C ILE A 198 18.15 -4.38 -0.63
N ARG A 199 18.53 -4.09 0.63
CA ARG A 199 18.66 -2.71 1.13
C ARG A 199 19.56 -1.86 0.24
N ASP A 200 20.73 -2.40 -0.14
CA ASP A 200 21.69 -1.67 -0.95
C ASP A 200 21.16 -1.41 -2.37
N ILE A 201 20.46 -2.38 -2.95
CA ILE A 201 19.75 -2.23 -4.24
C ILE A 201 18.69 -1.12 -4.14
N VAL A 202 17.85 -1.12 -3.10
CA VAL A 202 16.83 -0.08 -2.87
C VAL A 202 17.49 1.30 -2.79
N ARG A 203 18.57 1.45 -2.02
CA ARG A 203 19.33 2.70 -1.94
C ARG A 203 19.87 3.15 -3.30
N GLN A 204 20.49 2.22 -4.05
CA GLN A 204 21.06 2.50 -5.38
C GLN A 204 19.97 2.85 -6.41
N SER A 205 18.74 2.50 -6.15
CA SER A 205 17.57 2.82 -7.00
C SER A 205 17.01 4.23 -6.79
N GLY A 206 17.66 5.05 -5.94
CA GLY A 206 17.28 6.44 -5.70
C GLY A 206 16.56 6.69 -4.37
N PHE A 207 16.55 5.70 -3.47
CA PHE A 207 15.95 5.80 -2.15
C PHE A 207 16.99 5.92 -1.01
N ASP A 208 18.18 6.43 -1.33
CA ASP A 208 19.30 6.56 -0.38
C ASP A 208 19.05 7.58 0.74
N LYS A 209 18.17 8.56 0.51
CA LYS A 209 17.87 9.65 1.47
C LYS A 209 16.54 9.52 2.18
N VAL A 210 15.70 8.58 1.77
CA VAL A 210 14.41 8.33 2.42
C VAL A 210 14.59 7.37 3.60
N THR A 211 13.73 7.46 4.61
CA THR A 211 13.76 6.52 5.74
C THR A 211 13.41 5.10 5.26
N LEU A 212 14.35 4.17 5.42
CA LEU A 212 14.13 2.75 5.11
C LEU A 212 13.71 1.98 6.35
N PHE A 213 12.86 0.97 6.16
CA PHE A 213 12.39 0.10 7.24
C PHE A 213 12.27 -1.35 6.82
N GLN A 214 12.26 -2.24 7.81
CA GLN A 214 11.94 -3.67 7.69
C GLN A 214 10.73 -3.99 8.56
N CYS A 215 9.88 -4.89 8.09
CA CYS A 215 8.79 -5.42 8.90
C CYS A 215 8.95 -6.93 9.11
N ASP A 216 8.47 -7.39 10.26
CA ASP A 216 8.28 -8.81 10.54
C ASP A 216 7.34 -8.98 11.75
N TRP A 217 7.01 -10.23 12.04
CA TRP A 217 6.36 -10.56 13.31
C TRP A 217 7.34 -10.33 14.47
N ALA A 218 6.81 -9.99 15.64
CA ALA A 218 7.63 -9.73 16.82
C ALA A 218 8.56 -10.92 17.21
N SER A 219 8.22 -12.15 16.84
CA SER A 219 9.05 -13.34 17.05
C SER A 219 10.20 -13.51 16.06
N ASN A 220 10.19 -12.79 14.93
CA ASN A 220 11.07 -13.05 13.80
C ASN A 220 11.98 -11.87 13.41
N PHE A 221 11.67 -10.64 13.83
CA PHE A 221 12.36 -9.44 13.36
C PHE A 221 13.87 -9.43 13.66
N GLU A 222 14.31 -10.07 14.72
CA GLU A 222 15.73 -10.14 15.07
C GLU A 222 16.57 -10.99 14.12
N LYS A 223 15.96 -11.98 13.45
CA LYS A 223 16.67 -12.92 12.59
C LYS A 223 17.45 -12.21 11.47
N ASN A 224 16.86 -11.15 10.91
CA ASN A 224 17.38 -10.43 9.76
C ASN A 224 17.41 -8.90 9.94
N GLY A 225 17.20 -8.42 11.17
CA GLY A 225 17.17 -6.99 11.46
C GLY A 225 18.50 -6.32 11.13
N LEU A 226 18.48 -5.29 10.26
CA LEU A 226 19.63 -4.45 9.94
C LEU A 226 19.65 -3.23 10.84
N ASP A 227 20.83 -2.90 11.40
CA ASP A 227 20.94 -1.86 12.44
C ASP A 227 20.67 -0.45 11.92
N ASP A 228 20.84 -0.24 10.64
CA ASP A 228 20.64 1.04 9.96
C ASP A 228 19.23 1.21 9.38
N LEU A 229 18.31 0.29 9.64
CA LEU A 229 16.90 0.36 9.26
C LEU A 229 15.98 0.54 10.48
N VAL A 230 14.82 1.13 10.25
CA VAL A 230 13.73 1.12 11.24
C VAL A 230 13.14 -0.29 11.28
N TRP A 231 12.89 -0.83 12.47
CA TRP A 231 12.22 -2.12 12.64
C TRP A 231 10.77 -1.89 13.03
N THR A 232 9.86 -2.48 12.27
CA THR A 232 8.41 -2.39 12.51
C THR A 232 7.83 -3.78 12.71
N MET A 233 6.73 -3.86 13.47
CA MET A 233 6.08 -5.13 13.81
C MET A 233 4.80 -5.30 13.00
N ASN A 234 4.47 -6.54 12.63
CA ASN A 234 3.20 -6.91 12.02
C ASN A 234 2.41 -7.78 13.00
N PHE A 235 1.18 -7.40 13.28
CA PHE A 235 0.26 -8.17 14.14
C PHE A 235 -1.20 -7.80 13.88
N GLY A 236 -2.12 -8.67 14.31
CA GLY A 236 -3.55 -8.47 14.09
C GLY A 236 -4.29 -7.93 15.30
N THR A 237 -5.57 -7.75 15.11
CA THR A 237 -6.53 -7.35 16.15
C THR A 237 -6.52 -8.33 17.32
N GLY A 238 -6.61 -7.81 18.54
CA GLY A 238 -6.58 -8.60 19.78
C GLY A 238 -5.17 -8.97 20.27
N ALA A 239 -4.11 -8.55 19.59
CA ALA A 239 -2.75 -8.71 20.08
C ALA A 239 -2.49 -7.83 21.32
N ASP A 240 -1.70 -8.32 22.25
CA ASP A 240 -1.13 -7.53 23.35
C ASP A 240 -0.03 -6.61 22.78
N ILE A 241 -0.35 -5.34 22.60
CA ILE A 241 0.50 -4.34 21.93
C ILE A 241 1.83 -4.16 22.68
N ASP A 242 1.81 -4.11 24.00
CA ASP A 242 3.02 -3.97 24.80
C ASP A 242 3.94 -5.18 24.64
N GLN A 243 3.38 -6.38 24.53
CA GLN A 243 4.14 -7.58 24.26
C GLN A 243 4.77 -7.57 22.86
N GLN A 244 4.06 -7.05 21.82
CA GLN A 244 4.58 -6.97 20.46
C GLN A 244 5.82 -6.06 20.38
N PHE A 245 5.89 -4.99 21.17
CA PHE A 245 7.01 -4.05 21.15
C PHE A 245 8.04 -4.25 22.27
N ARG A 246 7.80 -5.17 23.20
CA ARG A 246 8.70 -5.39 24.36
C ARG A 246 10.14 -5.62 23.95
N ARG A 247 10.36 -6.57 23.05
CA ARG A 247 11.71 -6.92 22.61
C ARG A 247 12.40 -5.81 21.82
N LEU A 248 11.64 -5.08 20.99
CA LEU A 248 12.16 -3.89 20.31
C LEU A 248 12.62 -2.84 21.33
N GLY A 249 11.83 -2.59 22.37
CA GLY A 249 12.17 -1.64 23.42
C GLY A 249 13.41 -2.01 24.22
N GLU A 250 13.64 -3.31 24.44
CA GLU A 250 14.88 -3.80 25.09
C GLU A 250 16.12 -3.56 24.22
N LEU A 251 16.02 -3.86 22.91
CA LEU A 251 17.15 -3.76 21.99
C LEU A 251 17.42 -2.32 21.51
N ARG A 252 16.36 -1.55 21.33
CA ARG A 252 16.39 -0.20 20.77
C ARG A 252 15.45 0.73 21.56
N PRO A 253 15.81 1.13 22.79
CA PRO A 253 14.91 1.85 23.70
C PRO A 253 14.45 3.20 23.18
N ASN A 254 15.17 3.80 22.23
CA ASN A 254 14.84 5.08 21.61
C ASN A 254 14.21 4.95 20.21
N ALA A 255 13.94 3.73 19.75
CA ALA A 255 13.30 3.51 18.45
C ALA A 255 11.83 3.95 18.45
N PRO A 256 11.32 4.55 17.36
CA PRO A 256 9.89 4.73 17.19
C PRO A 256 9.19 3.37 17.08
N GLN A 257 8.03 3.26 17.66
CA GLN A 257 7.20 2.07 17.54
C GLN A 257 6.20 2.24 16.39
N MET A 258 6.10 1.23 15.53
CA MET A 258 5.14 1.20 14.43
C MET A 258 4.68 -0.22 14.13
N CYS A 259 3.37 -0.40 14.07
CA CYS A 259 2.76 -1.58 13.47
C CYS A 259 2.60 -1.32 11.96
N SER A 260 3.43 -1.94 11.14
CA SER A 260 3.41 -1.71 9.68
C SER A 260 2.34 -2.50 8.95
N GLU A 261 1.79 -3.53 9.58
CA GLU A 261 0.56 -4.20 9.18
C GLU A 261 -0.28 -4.52 10.42
N PHE A 262 -1.31 -3.72 10.65
CA PHE A 262 -2.33 -4.03 11.66
C PHE A 262 -3.53 -4.65 10.95
N TRP A 263 -3.69 -5.98 11.05
CA TRP A 263 -4.67 -6.72 10.27
C TRP A 263 -6.10 -6.48 10.77
N SER A 264 -6.88 -5.75 9.96
CA SER A 264 -8.26 -5.37 10.27
C SER A 264 -9.29 -6.48 10.08
N GLY A 265 -8.95 -7.48 9.28
CA GLY A 265 -9.75 -8.63 8.88
C GLY A 265 -8.86 -9.78 8.46
N TRP A 266 -9.28 -10.53 7.45
CA TRP A 266 -8.49 -11.59 6.83
C TRP A 266 -8.96 -11.85 5.39
N PHE A 267 -8.17 -12.59 4.63
CA PHE A 267 -8.49 -12.96 3.26
C PHE A 267 -9.29 -14.26 3.20
N ASP A 268 -9.98 -14.46 2.10
CA ASP A 268 -10.81 -15.63 1.84
C ASP A 268 -10.10 -16.66 0.97
N LYS A 269 -10.37 -17.94 1.25
CA LYS A 269 -9.92 -19.10 0.47
C LYS A 269 -11.09 -19.79 -0.22
N TRP A 270 -10.82 -20.38 -1.35
CA TRP A 270 -11.81 -21.20 -2.08
C TRP A 270 -12.41 -22.28 -1.19
N GLY A 271 -13.75 -22.33 -1.17
CA GLY A 271 -14.51 -23.33 -0.39
C GLY A 271 -14.57 -23.08 1.11
N ALA A 272 -13.89 -22.05 1.64
CA ALA A 272 -13.97 -21.64 3.03
C ALA A 272 -15.13 -20.67 3.28
N ARG A 273 -15.46 -20.45 4.54
CA ARG A 273 -16.36 -19.38 4.94
C ARG A 273 -15.68 -18.03 4.73
N HIS A 274 -16.49 -17.02 4.39
CA HIS A 274 -16.04 -15.63 4.36
C HIS A 274 -15.53 -15.22 5.75
N GLU A 275 -14.30 -14.71 5.78
CA GLU A 275 -13.63 -14.26 6.99
C GLU A 275 -14.20 -12.90 7.44
N THR A 276 -14.57 -12.82 8.71
CA THR A 276 -15.04 -11.56 9.31
C THR A 276 -14.44 -11.39 10.68
N ARG A 277 -14.18 -10.16 11.07
CA ARG A 277 -13.62 -9.78 12.37
C ARG A 277 -14.46 -8.68 13.01
N PRO A 278 -14.72 -8.72 14.34
CA PRO A 278 -15.45 -7.66 15.02
C PRO A 278 -14.74 -6.30 14.89
N ALA A 279 -15.51 -5.25 14.59
CA ALA A 279 -14.99 -3.88 14.53
C ALA A 279 -14.31 -3.45 15.84
N LYS A 280 -14.90 -3.86 16.98
CA LYS A 280 -14.45 -3.51 18.32
C LYS A 280 -12.96 -3.77 18.52
N ALA A 281 -12.47 -4.99 18.20
CA ALA A 281 -11.06 -5.36 18.41
C ALA A 281 -10.10 -4.52 17.56
N MET A 282 -10.50 -4.15 16.34
CA MET A 282 -9.74 -3.24 15.48
C MET A 282 -9.67 -1.83 16.08
N VAL A 283 -10.80 -1.31 16.49
CA VAL A 283 -10.92 0.06 17.05
C VAL A 283 -10.15 0.19 18.37
N GLU A 284 -10.30 -0.78 19.28
CA GLU A 284 -9.57 -0.81 20.54
C GLU A 284 -8.05 -0.86 20.34
N GLY A 285 -7.56 -1.68 19.39
CA GLY A 285 -6.14 -1.76 19.09
C GLY A 285 -5.59 -0.44 18.52
N ILE A 286 -6.33 0.23 17.64
CA ILE A 286 -5.91 1.52 17.08
C ILE A 286 -5.96 2.61 18.16
N ASP A 287 -7.00 2.66 19.00
CA ASP A 287 -7.11 3.61 20.11
C ASP A 287 -5.94 3.44 21.09
N GLU A 288 -5.61 2.20 21.44
CA GLU A 288 -4.47 1.89 22.29
C GLU A 288 -3.13 2.34 21.67
N MET A 289 -2.87 1.98 20.40
CA MET A 289 -1.64 2.41 19.71
C MET A 289 -1.50 3.92 19.69
N LEU A 290 -2.56 4.63 19.27
CA LEU A 290 -2.54 6.10 19.18
C LEU A 290 -2.40 6.78 20.53
N SER A 291 -3.03 6.24 21.60
CA SER A 291 -2.88 6.76 22.96
C SER A 291 -1.45 6.68 23.50
N LYS A 292 -0.66 5.71 22.99
CA LYS A 292 0.75 5.51 23.29
C LYS A 292 1.70 6.19 22.30
N GLY A 293 1.18 6.91 21.29
CA GLY A 293 1.98 7.54 20.24
C GLY A 293 2.60 6.54 19.26
N ILE A 294 2.06 5.32 19.18
CA ILE A 294 2.52 4.27 18.27
C ILE A 294 1.93 4.50 16.88
N SER A 295 2.77 4.50 15.87
CA SER A 295 2.37 4.58 14.45
C SER A 295 1.78 3.26 13.95
N PHE A 296 0.88 3.32 12.96
CA PHE A 296 0.31 2.11 12.37
C PHE A 296 0.04 2.25 10.86
N SER A 297 -0.05 1.11 10.17
CA SER A 297 -0.66 0.96 8.86
C SER A 297 -1.81 -0.06 8.97
N LEU A 298 -3.03 0.37 8.66
CA LEU A 298 -4.22 -0.50 8.73
C LEU A 298 -4.28 -1.39 7.49
N TYR A 299 -3.95 -2.63 7.66
CA TYR A 299 -3.94 -3.66 6.63
C TYR A 299 -5.19 -4.55 6.76
N MET A 300 -6.16 -4.51 5.89
CA MET A 300 -6.36 -3.55 4.80
C MET A 300 -7.32 -2.46 5.26
N THR A 301 -7.10 -1.23 4.84
CA THR A 301 -8.14 -0.19 4.95
C THR A 301 -9.17 -0.35 3.83
N HIS A 302 -8.72 -0.80 2.66
CA HIS A 302 -9.53 -1.24 1.53
C HIS A 302 -8.76 -2.33 0.79
N GLY A 303 -9.33 -3.52 0.71
CA GLY A 303 -8.67 -4.67 0.06
C GLY A 303 -8.76 -4.62 -1.46
N GLY A 304 -9.95 -4.42 -2.00
CA GLY A 304 -10.19 -4.38 -3.45
C GLY A 304 -10.32 -5.78 -4.08
N THR A 305 -9.97 -5.88 -5.36
CA THR A 305 -10.18 -7.07 -6.19
C THR A 305 -8.89 -7.51 -6.87
N SER A 306 -8.52 -8.77 -6.70
CA SER A 306 -7.41 -9.39 -7.46
C SER A 306 -7.94 -9.84 -8.83
N PHE A 307 -8.03 -8.89 -9.78
CA PHE A 307 -8.62 -9.12 -11.09
C PHE A 307 -7.90 -10.22 -11.89
N GLY A 308 -8.65 -10.94 -12.73
CA GLY A 308 -8.09 -11.97 -13.59
C GLY A 308 -7.51 -13.14 -12.79
N HIS A 309 -6.22 -13.38 -12.94
CA HIS A 309 -5.47 -14.48 -12.31
C HIS A 309 -4.49 -14.01 -11.21
N TRP A 310 -4.69 -12.83 -10.69
CA TRP A 310 -3.76 -12.24 -9.72
C TRP A 310 -3.98 -12.68 -8.27
N ALA A 311 -5.07 -13.35 -7.94
CA ALA A 311 -5.23 -14.00 -6.64
C ALA A 311 -4.21 -15.14 -6.50
N GLY A 312 -3.57 -15.22 -5.34
CA GLY A 312 -2.53 -16.20 -5.05
C GLY A 312 -3.05 -17.51 -4.45
N ALA A 313 -2.15 -18.21 -3.79
CA ALA A 313 -2.47 -19.39 -3.00
C ALA A 313 -1.52 -19.50 -1.80
N ASN A 314 -2.03 -19.99 -0.68
CA ASN A 314 -1.24 -20.21 0.52
C ASN A 314 -0.73 -21.66 0.60
N SER A 315 0.26 -21.87 1.49
CA SER A 315 0.84 -23.17 1.85
C SER A 315 0.64 -23.44 3.37
N PRO A 316 0.81 -24.69 3.86
CA PRO A 316 1.23 -25.89 3.12
C PRO A 316 0.12 -26.44 2.20
N GLY A 317 0.54 -27.13 1.13
CA GLY A 317 -0.35 -27.61 0.07
C GLY A 317 -0.78 -26.48 -0.85
N PHE A 318 -1.86 -26.72 -1.62
CA PHE A 318 -2.46 -25.74 -2.50
C PHE A 318 -3.76 -25.24 -1.89
N ALA A 319 -3.77 -24.05 -1.34
CA ALA A 319 -4.92 -23.39 -0.75
C ALA A 319 -5.18 -22.07 -1.50
N PRO A 320 -5.91 -22.11 -2.64
CA PRO A 320 -6.09 -20.95 -3.50
C PRO A 320 -6.96 -19.89 -2.84
N ASP A 321 -6.56 -18.66 -3.01
CA ASP A 321 -7.32 -17.49 -2.58
C ASP A 321 -8.41 -17.15 -3.62
N VAL A 322 -9.39 -16.37 -3.22
CA VAL A 322 -10.46 -15.91 -4.11
C VAL A 322 -10.12 -14.57 -4.76
N THR A 323 -10.80 -14.24 -5.85
CA THR A 323 -10.62 -12.96 -6.58
C THR A 323 -10.93 -11.75 -5.69
N SER A 324 -11.97 -11.82 -4.87
CA SER A 324 -12.27 -10.76 -3.91
C SER A 324 -11.19 -10.68 -2.83
N TYR A 325 -10.60 -9.52 -2.67
CA TYR A 325 -9.74 -9.22 -1.54
C TYR A 325 -10.45 -8.27 -0.57
N ASP A 326 -11.73 -8.54 -0.32
CA ASP A 326 -12.57 -7.72 0.56
C ASP A 326 -11.94 -7.50 1.95
N TYR A 327 -11.29 -8.53 2.48
CA TYR A 327 -10.53 -8.52 3.73
C TYR A 327 -11.37 -8.14 4.97
N ASP A 328 -12.69 -8.07 4.82
CA ASP A 328 -13.59 -7.48 5.82
C ASP A 328 -13.12 -6.07 6.26
N ALA A 329 -12.60 -5.30 5.30
CA ALA A 329 -11.97 -4.00 5.52
C ALA A 329 -13.00 -2.90 5.84
N PRO A 330 -12.58 -1.78 6.47
CA PRO A 330 -13.46 -0.64 6.73
C PRO A 330 -14.11 -0.05 5.48
N ILE A 331 -13.40 -0.04 4.35
CA ILE A 331 -13.94 0.34 3.04
C ILE A 331 -14.13 -0.95 2.25
N ASN A 332 -15.36 -1.29 1.90
CA ASN A 332 -15.64 -2.53 1.19
C ASN A 332 -15.14 -2.52 -0.26
N GLU A 333 -15.24 -3.67 -0.95
CA GLU A 333 -14.64 -3.89 -2.26
C GLU A 333 -15.06 -2.86 -3.33
N TYR A 334 -16.29 -2.35 -3.29
CA TYR A 334 -16.76 -1.32 -4.22
C TYR A 334 -16.66 0.13 -3.69
N GLY A 335 -16.04 0.33 -2.53
CA GLY A 335 -15.68 1.65 -2.01
C GLY A 335 -16.67 2.28 -1.05
N GLN A 336 -17.62 1.54 -0.53
CA GLN A 336 -18.58 2.03 0.45
C GLN A 336 -18.03 1.89 1.88
N ALA A 337 -18.35 2.83 2.75
CA ALA A 337 -18.06 2.75 4.18
C ALA A 337 -18.88 1.64 4.84
N THR A 338 -18.22 0.74 5.56
CA THR A 338 -18.85 -0.30 6.38
C THR A 338 -19.12 0.20 7.80
N PRO A 339 -19.82 -0.56 8.67
CA PRO A 339 -19.89 -0.23 10.08
C PRO A 339 -18.52 -0.05 10.74
N LYS A 340 -17.51 -0.88 10.38
CA LYS A 340 -16.13 -0.72 10.85
C LYS A 340 -15.53 0.65 10.52
N TYR A 341 -15.84 1.20 9.36
CA TYR A 341 -15.39 2.52 8.95
C TYR A 341 -15.89 3.61 9.90
N TRP A 342 -17.17 3.56 10.22
CA TRP A 342 -17.79 4.58 11.06
C TRP A 342 -17.33 4.49 12.52
N GLU A 343 -17.18 3.27 13.05
CA GLU A 343 -16.65 3.07 14.40
C GLU A 343 -15.20 3.56 14.50
N LEU A 344 -14.36 3.20 13.53
CA LEU A 344 -12.97 3.68 13.49
C LEU A 344 -12.90 5.20 13.31
N ARG A 345 -13.71 5.77 12.41
CA ARG A 345 -13.74 7.21 12.20
C ARG A 345 -14.05 7.97 13.49
N HIS A 346 -15.03 7.50 14.28
CA HIS A 346 -15.35 8.09 15.57
C HIS A 346 -14.15 8.11 16.53
N THR A 347 -13.39 7.02 16.56
CA THR A 347 -12.16 6.96 17.36
C THR A 347 -11.07 7.87 16.82
N MET A 348 -10.87 7.90 15.51
CA MET A 348 -9.85 8.74 14.86
C MET A 348 -10.10 10.25 15.06
N GLU A 349 -11.33 10.68 15.27
CA GLU A 349 -11.66 12.07 15.60
C GLU A 349 -10.96 12.57 16.88
N LYS A 350 -10.71 11.68 17.85
CA LYS A 350 -9.97 12.00 19.09
C LYS A 350 -8.52 12.41 18.83
N TYR A 351 -7.94 11.90 17.74
CA TYR A 351 -6.53 12.07 17.37
C TYR A 351 -6.34 12.97 16.15
N ASN A 352 -7.32 13.82 15.86
CA ASN A 352 -7.26 14.77 14.76
C ASN A 352 -7.00 16.19 15.28
N ASP A 353 -5.77 16.65 15.20
CA ASP A 353 -5.34 17.97 15.70
C ASP A 353 -6.03 19.16 15.01
N GLY A 354 -6.64 18.93 13.86
CA GLY A 354 -7.30 19.96 13.05
C GLY A 354 -8.81 20.08 13.29
N GLY A 355 -9.38 19.39 14.28
CA GLY A 355 -10.81 19.39 14.56
C GLY A 355 -11.59 18.36 13.72
N LYS A 356 -12.74 18.74 13.15
CA LYS A 356 -13.63 17.81 12.45
C LYS A 356 -13.01 17.20 11.18
N LEU A 357 -13.08 15.87 11.07
CA LEU A 357 -12.67 15.16 9.86
C LEU A 357 -13.53 15.53 8.64
N PRO A 358 -12.98 15.58 7.42
CA PRO A 358 -13.76 15.85 6.21
C PRO A 358 -14.84 14.78 6.00
N ALA A 359 -15.92 15.14 5.35
CA ALA A 359 -16.96 14.18 5.02
C ALA A 359 -16.45 13.15 4.02
N PRO A 360 -16.78 11.86 4.17
CA PRO A 360 -16.48 10.84 3.17
C PRO A 360 -17.16 11.17 1.84
N PRO A 361 -16.49 10.94 0.70
CA PRO A 361 -17.12 11.06 -0.61
C PRO A 361 -18.23 10.01 -0.77
N LYS A 362 -19.22 10.32 -1.61
CA LYS A 362 -20.24 9.32 -2.00
C LYS A 362 -19.59 8.21 -2.80
N ALA A 363 -20.13 6.97 -2.66
CA ALA A 363 -19.67 5.84 -3.47
C ALA A 363 -19.82 6.17 -4.97
N PRO A 364 -18.78 5.93 -5.78
CA PRO A 364 -18.77 6.37 -7.18
C PRO A 364 -19.58 5.45 -8.11
N MET A 365 -19.91 4.24 -7.65
CA MET A 365 -20.62 3.25 -8.46
C MET A 365 -22.01 2.96 -7.86
N PRO A 366 -23.06 2.90 -8.69
CA PRO A 366 -24.33 2.34 -8.27
C PRO A 366 -24.17 0.83 -8.05
N VAL A 367 -24.71 0.32 -6.96
CA VAL A 367 -24.81 -1.10 -6.66
C VAL A 367 -26.25 -1.53 -6.87
N ILE A 368 -26.44 -2.62 -7.61
CA ILE A 368 -27.75 -3.22 -7.83
C ILE A 368 -27.90 -4.48 -6.98
N THR A 369 -29.11 -4.77 -6.54
CA THR A 369 -29.45 -6.05 -5.94
C THR A 369 -30.02 -6.95 -7.03
N ILE A 370 -29.36 -8.07 -7.29
CA ILE A 370 -29.88 -9.09 -8.20
C ILE A 370 -30.91 -9.92 -7.45
N PRO A 371 -32.19 -9.97 -7.91
CA PRO A 371 -33.19 -10.79 -7.26
C PRO A 371 -32.84 -12.29 -7.37
N LYS A 372 -33.34 -13.08 -6.44
CA LYS A 372 -33.23 -14.55 -6.56
C LYS A 372 -33.88 -15.03 -7.85
N PHE A 373 -33.16 -15.84 -8.60
CA PHE A 373 -33.68 -16.52 -9.79
C PHE A 373 -33.29 -18.00 -9.76
N VAL A 374 -34.03 -18.82 -10.48
CA VAL A 374 -33.78 -20.24 -10.57
C VAL A 374 -33.07 -20.52 -11.88
N LEU A 375 -31.96 -21.25 -11.84
CA LEU A 375 -31.31 -21.79 -13.03
C LEU A 375 -32.11 -23.02 -13.50
N THR A 376 -32.60 -22.97 -14.72
CA THR A 376 -33.44 -24.03 -15.31
C THR A 376 -32.69 -24.89 -16.32
N GLU A 377 -31.51 -24.47 -16.74
CA GLU A 377 -30.67 -25.16 -17.72
C GLU A 377 -29.27 -25.39 -17.16
N TYR A 378 -28.66 -26.52 -17.49
CA TYR A 378 -27.28 -26.84 -17.14
C TYR A 378 -26.63 -27.68 -18.25
N ALA A 379 -25.29 -27.54 -18.36
CA ALA A 379 -24.46 -28.40 -19.17
C ALA A 379 -23.35 -28.99 -18.29
N PRO A 380 -23.12 -30.31 -18.29
CA PRO A 380 -22.00 -30.90 -17.54
C PRO A 380 -20.67 -30.50 -18.17
N LEU A 381 -19.68 -30.18 -17.33
CA LEU A 381 -18.30 -29.98 -17.76
C LEU A 381 -17.71 -31.31 -18.17
N GLY A 382 -17.21 -31.43 -19.40
CA GLY A 382 -16.45 -32.60 -19.84
C GLY A 382 -17.12 -33.50 -20.90
N ASN A 383 -18.24 -33.11 -21.47
CA ASN A 383 -18.85 -33.77 -22.62
C ASN A 383 -18.64 -32.98 -23.93
N GLY A 384 -17.44 -32.40 -24.08
CA GLY A 384 -16.98 -31.75 -25.32
C GLY A 384 -15.79 -32.48 -25.90
#